data_3a00f7752a1a4b6f85c8f78d4a45642e
#
_entry.id   3a00f7752a1a4b6f85c8f78d4a45642e
#
_cell.length_a   1.000
_cell.length_b   1.000
_cell.length_c   1.000
_cell.angle_alpha   90.00
_cell.angle_beta   90.00
_cell.angle_gamma   90.00
#
_symmetry.space_group_name_H-M   'P 1'
#
loop_
_entity.id
_entity.type
_entity.pdbx_description
1 polymer ?
#
loop_
_entity_poly.entity_id
_entity_poly.type
_entity_poly.pdbx_seq_one_letter_code
_entity_poly.pdbx_strand_id
1 'polypeptide(L)'
;MKYGKLGSSDISISRLCMGTMTFGSYNTKEEGFAIMDYAFEHGINFFDSAEMYPTPPNKNTAHLTNKIIGEWIKQKNNRSKIIIADKIAGRSIPRNSVGWLRPTSEDTRLNKEQINFAIDNSLKNLGIDYIDLYQLHWPDRLGNFFLKVHPLISSTKLVSQFGIVP
;
A
#
# COMPACT_ATOMS: atom_id res chain seq x y z
N MET A 1 -18.05 10.04 9.85
CA MET A 1 -17.36 9.70 8.59
C MET A 1 -18.38 9.54 7.46
N LYS A 2 -18.04 9.97 6.21
CA LYS A 2 -18.85 9.66 5.01
C LYS A 2 -18.27 8.42 4.33
N TYR A 3 -19.15 7.59 3.76
CA TYR A 3 -18.78 6.37 3.05
C TYR A 3 -19.20 6.42 1.58
N GLY A 4 -18.60 5.58 0.76
CA GLY A 4 -18.92 5.38 -0.65
C GLY A 4 -18.55 3.99 -1.11
N LYS A 5 -18.98 3.60 -2.31
CA LYS A 5 -18.57 2.34 -2.92
C LYS A 5 -17.17 2.45 -3.50
N LEU A 6 -16.39 1.37 -3.41
CA LEU A 6 -15.11 1.24 -4.11
C LEU A 6 -15.38 0.91 -5.58
N GLY A 7 -15.39 1.94 -6.43
CA GLY A 7 -15.73 1.81 -7.86
C GLY A 7 -17.12 1.21 -8.06
N SER A 8 -17.22 0.17 -8.89
CA SER A 8 -18.46 -0.56 -9.18
C SER A 8 -18.72 -1.75 -8.24
N SER A 9 -17.84 -1.97 -7.25
CA SER A 9 -17.99 -3.08 -6.29
C SER A 9 -19.03 -2.76 -5.22
N ASP A 10 -19.41 -3.77 -4.44
CA ASP A 10 -20.26 -3.58 -3.26
C ASP A 10 -19.47 -3.28 -1.97
N ILE A 11 -18.15 -3.10 -2.08
CA ILE A 11 -17.29 -2.77 -0.96
C ILE A 11 -17.54 -1.31 -0.54
N SER A 12 -17.94 -1.12 0.70
CA SER A 12 -18.16 0.21 1.30
C SER A 12 -16.90 0.70 1.99
N ILE A 13 -16.35 1.82 1.53
CA ILE A 13 -15.13 2.44 2.09
C ILE A 13 -15.44 3.82 2.67
N SER A 14 -14.69 4.20 3.71
CA SER A 14 -14.64 5.59 4.15
C SER A 14 -14.03 6.46 3.06
N ARG A 15 -14.56 7.69 2.90
CA ARG A 15 -14.02 8.65 1.89
C ARG A 15 -12.62 9.15 2.23
N LEU A 16 -12.14 8.91 3.44
CA LEU A 16 -10.75 9.07 3.84
C LEU A 16 -10.09 7.69 3.92
N CYS A 17 -8.89 7.58 3.36
CA CYS A 17 -8.05 6.39 3.44
C CYS A 17 -6.88 6.67 4.38
N MET A 18 -6.57 5.73 5.27
CA MET A 18 -5.41 5.79 6.15
C MET A 18 -4.18 5.25 5.43
N GLY A 19 -3.25 6.12 5.03
CA GLY A 19 -1.94 5.71 4.54
C GLY A 19 -1.03 5.28 5.69
N THR A 20 -0.24 4.22 5.47
CA THR A 20 0.56 3.58 6.53
C THR A 20 2.06 3.51 6.22
N MET A 21 2.53 4.15 5.16
CA MET A 21 3.87 3.98 4.60
C MET A 21 5.03 4.35 5.54
N THR A 22 4.76 4.96 6.67
CA THR A 22 5.77 5.39 7.66
C THR A 22 5.85 4.47 8.88
N PHE A 23 4.93 3.50 9.02
CA PHE A 23 4.89 2.60 10.16
C PHE A 23 6.04 1.60 10.12
N GLY A 24 6.91 1.67 11.11
CA GLY A 24 8.14 0.89 11.19
C GLY A 24 9.39 1.62 10.68
N SER A 25 9.26 2.91 10.31
CA SER A 25 10.39 3.81 10.00
C SER A 25 10.32 5.10 10.78
N TYR A 26 9.52 6.07 10.33
CA TYR A 26 9.31 7.34 11.05
C TYR A 26 8.38 7.20 12.26
N ASN A 27 7.49 6.21 12.24
CA ASN A 27 6.64 5.88 13.36
C ASN A 27 7.01 4.51 13.92
N THR A 28 7.04 4.38 15.23
CA THR A 28 7.15 3.09 15.92
C THR A 28 5.88 2.25 15.70
N LYS A 29 5.93 0.99 16.09
CA LYS A 29 4.74 0.12 16.07
C LYS A 29 3.63 0.66 16.97
N GLU A 30 4.00 1.11 18.17
CA GLU A 30 3.07 1.65 19.15
C GLU A 30 2.38 2.92 18.66
N GLU A 31 3.13 3.83 18.03
CA GLU A 31 2.56 5.01 17.38
C GLU A 31 1.64 4.63 16.22
N GLY A 32 2.04 3.66 15.39
CA GLY A 32 1.21 3.12 14.32
C GLY A 32 -0.10 2.56 14.84
N PHE A 33 -0.08 1.82 15.94
CA PHE A 33 -1.28 1.30 16.61
C PHE A 33 -2.20 2.43 17.10
N ALA A 34 -1.63 3.42 17.78
CA ALA A 34 -2.40 4.56 18.28
C ALA A 34 -3.06 5.35 17.13
N ILE A 35 -2.35 5.53 16.01
CA ILE A 35 -2.88 6.21 14.82
C ILE A 35 -4.00 5.39 14.19
N MET A 36 -3.83 4.06 14.05
CA MET A 36 -4.85 3.19 13.49
C MET A 36 -6.08 3.09 14.40
N ASP A 37 -5.89 3.04 15.72
CA ASP A 37 -7.00 3.08 16.69
C ASP A 37 -7.81 4.37 16.54
N TYR A 38 -7.13 5.50 16.54
CA TYR A 38 -7.79 6.80 16.38
C TYR A 38 -8.55 6.88 15.05
N ALA A 39 -7.93 6.47 13.95
CA ALA A 39 -8.56 6.46 12.64
C ALA A 39 -9.82 5.58 12.62
N PHE A 40 -9.72 4.35 13.14
CA PHE A 40 -10.80 3.39 13.18
C PHE A 40 -11.97 3.86 14.06
N GLU A 41 -11.68 4.40 15.25
CA GLU A 41 -12.67 4.97 16.16
C GLU A 41 -13.43 6.17 15.58
N HIS A 42 -12.78 6.90 14.65
CA HIS A 42 -13.42 7.99 13.92
C HIS A 42 -14.06 7.56 12.58
N GLY A 43 -14.20 6.24 12.38
CA GLY A 43 -14.92 5.65 11.27
C GLY A 43 -14.13 5.51 9.98
N ILE A 44 -12.80 5.63 10.00
CA ILE A 44 -11.97 5.25 8.85
C ILE A 44 -11.87 3.73 8.85
N ASN A 45 -12.35 3.10 7.77
CA ASN A 45 -12.27 1.66 7.58
C ASN A 45 -11.37 1.25 6.43
N PHE A 46 -10.73 2.17 5.74
CA PHE A 46 -9.91 1.93 4.55
C PHE A 46 -8.44 2.25 4.86
N PHE A 47 -7.58 1.22 4.78
CA PHE A 47 -6.15 1.29 5.13
C PHE A 47 -5.31 0.88 3.93
N ASP A 48 -4.30 1.68 3.59
CA ASP A 48 -3.47 1.53 2.40
C ASP A 48 -2.02 1.21 2.79
N SER A 49 -1.52 0.07 2.31
CA SER A 49 -0.16 -0.41 2.51
C SER A 49 0.52 -0.75 1.18
N ALA A 50 1.73 -1.31 1.22
CA ALA A 50 2.44 -1.89 0.09
C ALA A 50 3.52 -2.88 0.55
N GLU A 51 3.83 -3.88 -0.29
CA GLU A 51 4.85 -4.90 0.02
C GLU A 51 6.23 -4.31 0.37
N MET A 52 6.60 -3.17 -0.21
CA MET A 52 7.89 -2.53 0.01
C MET A 52 7.96 -1.62 1.24
N TYR A 53 6.84 -1.36 1.91
CA TYR A 53 6.83 -0.44 3.05
C TYR A 53 7.51 -1.03 4.29
N PRO A 54 8.10 -0.16 5.16
CA PRO A 54 7.99 1.29 5.20
C PRO A 54 8.90 2.03 4.21
N THR A 55 8.64 3.34 4.06
CA THR A 55 9.46 4.28 3.30
C THR A 55 10.45 5.00 4.23
N PRO A 56 11.74 5.22 3.84
CA PRO A 56 12.34 4.79 2.58
C PRO A 56 12.52 3.27 2.50
N PRO A 57 12.33 2.67 1.30
CA PRO A 57 12.41 1.21 1.15
C PRO A 57 13.79 0.68 1.53
N ASN A 58 13.80 -0.38 2.34
CA ASN A 58 15.02 -1.04 2.80
C ASN A 58 14.79 -2.55 2.90
N LYS A 59 15.76 -3.34 2.44
CA LYS A 59 15.70 -4.81 2.49
C LYS A 59 15.43 -5.36 3.90
N ASN A 60 16.02 -4.71 4.91
CA ASN A 60 15.91 -5.18 6.29
C ASN A 60 14.57 -4.84 6.96
N THR A 61 13.86 -3.87 6.42
CA THR A 61 12.54 -3.41 6.94
C THR A 61 11.39 -3.75 6.00
N ALA A 62 11.66 -4.44 4.89
CA ALA A 62 10.63 -4.86 3.95
C ALA A 62 9.46 -5.57 4.68
N HIS A 63 8.25 -5.26 4.25
CA HIS A 63 7.01 -5.79 4.84
C HIS A 63 6.77 -5.44 6.32
N LEU A 64 7.60 -4.63 6.96
CA LEU A 64 7.42 -4.31 8.37
C LEU A 64 6.10 -3.58 8.62
N THR A 65 5.70 -2.69 7.71
CA THR A 65 4.38 -2.03 7.78
C THR A 65 3.24 -3.05 7.72
N ASN A 66 3.30 -4.02 6.82
CA ASN A 66 2.30 -5.09 6.73
C ASN A 66 2.23 -5.93 8.02
N LYS A 67 3.38 -6.24 8.63
CA LYS A 67 3.43 -6.94 9.93
C LYS A 67 2.77 -6.12 11.04
N ILE A 68 3.08 -4.82 11.12
CA ILE A 68 2.48 -3.92 12.12
C ILE A 68 0.97 -3.87 11.96
N ILE A 69 0.46 -3.71 10.73
CA ILE A 69 -0.98 -3.72 10.45
C ILE A 69 -1.59 -5.07 10.84
N GLY A 70 -0.95 -6.17 10.46
CA GLY A 70 -1.42 -7.51 10.77
C GLY A 70 -1.51 -7.79 12.28
N GLU A 71 -0.52 -7.39 13.04
CA GLU A 71 -0.53 -7.49 14.51
C GLU A 71 -1.67 -6.65 15.11
N TRP A 72 -1.90 -5.45 14.61
CA TRP A 72 -3.02 -4.60 15.03
C TRP A 72 -4.37 -5.24 14.72
N ILE A 73 -4.56 -5.77 13.50
CA ILE A 73 -5.78 -6.49 13.10
C ILE A 73 -6.06 -7.65 14.06
N LYS A 74 -5.03 -8.44 14.34
CA LYS A 74 -5.12 -9.60 15.25
C LYS A 74 -5.50 -9.18 16.67
N GLN A 75 -4.84 -8.13 17.19
CA GLN A 75 -5.12 -7.63 18.56
C GLN A 75 -6.55 -7.08 18.68
N LYS A 76 -7.05 -6.38 17.66
CA LYS A 76 -8.38 -5.77 17.68
C LYS A 76 -9.50 -6.71 17.23
N ASN A 77 -9.15 -7.84 16.62
CA ASN A 77 -10.10 -8.79 16.01
C ASN A 77 -11.12 -8.09 15.10
N ASN A 78 -10.61 -7.22 14.21
CA ASN A 78 -11.43 -6.29 13.43
C ASN A 78 -11.32 -6.49 11.90
N ARG A 79 -10.72 -7.60 11.41
CA ARG A 79 -10.48 -7.82 9.97
C ARG A 79 -11.74 -7.63 9.11
N SER A 80 -12.88 -8.13 9.56
CA SER A 80 -14.16 -8.02 8.85
C SER A 80 -14.77 -6.61 8.84
N LYS A 81 -14.21 -5.68 9.60
CA LYS A 81 -14.71 -4.30 9.72
C LYS A 81 -13.87 -3.29 8.96
N ILE A 82 -12.76 -3.73 8.35
CA ILE A 82 -11.81 -2.88 7.65
C ILE A 82 -11.56 -3.38 6.23
N ILE A 83 -11.14 -2.47 5.39
CA ILE A 83 -10.75 -2.72 4.00
C ILE A 83 -9.24 -2.48 3.90
N ILE A 84 -8.53 -3.50 3.48
CA ILE A 84 -7.07 -3.46 3.28
C ILE A 84 -6.77 -3.34 1.80
N ALA A 85 -6.11 -2.25 1.44
CA ALA A 85 -5.44 -2.11 0.16
C ALA A 85 -3.95 -2.42 0.33
N ASP A 86 -3.40 -3.23 -0.56
CA ASP A 86 -1.96 -3.47 -0.64
C ASP A 86 -1.48 -3.36 -2.09
N LYS A 87 -0.16 -3.23 -2.30
CA LYS A 87 0.39 -2.94 -3.63
C LYS A 87 1.61 -3.80 -3.93
N ILE A 88 1.63 -4.35 -5.15
CA ILE A 88 2.84 -4.94 -5.73
C ILE A 88 3.73 -3.86 -6.34
N ALA A 89 5.04 -3.93 -6.10
CA ALA A 89 6.03 -3.09 -6.75
C ALA A 89 6.06 -3.35 -8.26
N GLY A 90 5.99 -2.27 -9.05
CA GLY A 90 6.25 -2.33 -10.48
C GLY A 90 7.73 -2.58 -10.78
N ARG A 91 8.16 -2.36 -12.01
CA ARG A 91 9.53 -2.61 -12.41
C ARG A 91 10.52 -1.80 -11.59
N SER A 92 11.49 -2.45 -10.98
CA SER A 92 12.60 -1.77 -10.30
C SER A 92 13.52 -1.09 -11.31
N ILE A 93 14.10 0.02 -10.89
CA ILE A 93 15.07 0.78 -11.70
C ILE A 93 16.39 0.85 -10.95
N PRO A 94 17.55 0.99 -11.64
CA PRO A 94 18.88 0.93 -11.00
C PRO A 94 19.07 1.90 -9.83
N ARG A 95 18.41 3.05 -9.82
CA ARG A 95 18.52 4.04 -8.73
C ARG A 95 17.63 3.77 -7.52
N ASN A 96 16.55 2.99 -7.70
CA ASN A 96 15.60 2.63 -6.64
C ASN A 96 15.30 1.14 -6.75
N SER A 97 16.35 0.33 -6.77
CA SER A 97 16.20 -1.11 -6.89
C SER A 97 15.47 -1.66 -5.67
N VAL A 98 14.31 -2.21 -5.91
CA VAL A 98 13.55 -3.03 -4.96
C VAL A 98 13.56 -4.51 -5.37
N GLY A 99 14.51 -4.90 -6.24
CA GLY A 99 14.67 -6.27 -6.73
C GLY A 99 14.81 -7.29 -5.60
N TRP A 100 15.33 -6.87 -4.46
CA TRP A 100 15.42 -7.68 -3.25
C TRP A 100 14.06 -8.14 -2.68
N LEU A 101 12.95 -7.60 -3.16
CA LEU A 101 11.60 -8.12 -2.87
C LEU A 101 11.35 -9.49 -3.51
N ARG A 102 12.16 -9.88 -4.48
CA ARG A 102 12.03 -11.15 -5.21
C ARG A 102 13.24 -12.05 -4.93
N PRO A 103 13.02 -13.27 -4.43
CA PRO A 103 14.13 -14.19 -4.11
C PRO A 103 14.84 -14.74 -5.34
N THR A 104 14.14 -14.76 -6.49
CA THR A 104 14.63 -15.41 -7.72
C THR A 104 14.90 -14.46 -8.87
N SER A 105 14.75 -13.15 -8.65
CA SER A 105 14.92 -12.13 -9.70
C SER A 105 15.67 -10.93 -9.16
N GLU A 106 16.56 -10.38 -9.99
CA GLU A 106 17.23 -9.10 -9.68
C GLU A 106 16.33 -7.88 -9.91
N ASP A 107 15.16 -8.11 -10.54
CA ASP A 107 14.23 -7.07 -10.96
C ASP A 107 12.79 -7.41 -10.57
N THR A 108 12.03 -6.44 -10.11
CA THR A 108 10.59 -6.60 -9.91
C THR A 108 9.85 -6.42 -11.23
N ARG A 109 8.90 -7.31 -11.51
CA ARG A 109 8.07 -7.31 -12.72
C ARG A 109 6.60 -7.59 -12.39
N LEU A 110 5.69 -7.11 -13.23
CA LEU A 110 4.27 -7.36 -13.11
C LEU A 110 3.83 -8.57 -13.96
N ASN A 111 4.59 -9.66 -13.90
CA ASN A 111 4.21 -10.94 -14.50
C ASN A 111 3.46 -11.81 -13.48
N LYS A 112 2.77 -12.84 -13.98
CA LYS A 112 1.90 -13.71 -13.17
C LYS A 112 2.64 -14.34 -11.98
N GLU A 113 3.86 -14.82 -12.20
CA GLU A 113 4.66 -15.47 -11.17
C GLU A 113 4.98 -14.52 -10.02
N GLN A 114 5.48 -13.32 -10.34
CA GLN A 114 5.85 -12.33 -9.35
C GLN A 114 4.61 -11.70 -8.66
N ILE A 115 3.49 -11.57 -9.36
CA ILE A 115 2.23 -11.13 -8.76
C ILE A 115 1.75 -12.15 -7.73
N ASN A 116 1.73 -13.44 -8.07
CA ASN A 116 1.34 -14.48 -7.12
C ASN A 116 2.28 -14.53 -5.91
N PHE A 117 3.59 -14.50 -6.13
CA PHE A 117 4.57 -14.44 -5.04
C PHE A 117 4.35 -13.23 -4.12
N ALA A 118 4.12 -12.04 -4.70
CA ALA A 118 3.96 -10.82 -3.93
C ALA A 118 2.68 -10.83 -3.09
N ILE A 119 1.54 -11.30 -3.65
CA ILE A 119 0.28 -11.36 -2.90
C ILE A 119 0.35 -12.40 -1.77
N ASP A 120 0.93 -13.59 -2.02
CA ASP A 120 1.11 -14.61 -1.00
C ASP A 120 1.98 -14.11 0.16
N ASN A 121 3.06 -13.38 -0.18
CA ASN A 121 3.95 -12.79 0.80
C ASN A 121 3.27 -11.65 1.59
N SER A 122 2.44 -10.84 0.94
CA SER A 122 1.66 -9.79 1.59
C SER A 122 0.64 -10.40 2.56
N LEU A 123 -0.13 -11.39 2.15
CA LEU A 123 -1.08 -12.11 3.00
C LEU A 123 -0.40 -12.72 4.22
N LYS A 124 0.76 -13.37 4.02
CA LYS A 124 1.57 -13.94 5.10
C LYS A 124 2.04 -12.88 6.11
N ASN A 125 2.54 -11.73 5.64
CA ASN A 125 3.04 -10.67 6.51
C ASN A 125 1.92 -9.91 7.23
N LEU A 126 0.77 -9.73 6.59
CA LEU A 126 -0.45 -9.19 7.19
C LEU A 126 -1.12 -10.20 8.16
N GLY A 127 -0.86 -11.50 8.00
CA GLY A 127 -1.52 -12.55 8.78
C GLY A 127 -3.02 -12.63 8.55
N ILE A 128 -3.46 -12.40 7.30
CA ILE A 128 -4.87 -12.41 6.87
C ILE A 128 -5.06 -13.32 5.66
N ASP A 129 -6.29 -13.76 5.41
CA ASP A 129 -6.62 -14.72 4.35
C ASP A 129 -6.99 -14.03 3.02
N TYR A 130 -7.30 -12.74 3.03
CA TYR A 130 -7.65 -11.98 1.83
C TYR A 130 -7.26 -10.51 1.95
N ILE A 131 -6.99 -9.88 0.78
CA ILE A 131 -6.79 -8.44 0.60
C ILE A 131 -7.99 -7.94 -0.21
N ASP A 132 -8.59 -6.81 0.22
CA ASP A 132 -9.82 -6.28 -0.40
C ASP A 132 -9.53 -5.54 -1.71
N LEU A 133 -8.41 -4.84 -1.80
CA LEU A 133 -7.94 -4.13 -2.99
C LEU A 133 -6.45 -4.39 -3.22
N TYR A 134 -6.11 -5.04 -4.34
CA TYR A 134 -4.71 -5.24 -4.71
C TYR A 134 -4.33 -4.37 -5.89
N GLN A 135 -3.27 -3.59 -5.75
CA GLN A 135 -2.93 -2.50 -6.66
C GLN A 135 -1.55 -2.70 -7.30
N LEU A 136 -1.37 -2.15 -8.50
CA LEU A 136 -0.06 -1.97 -9.12
C LEU A 136 0.54 -0.66 -8.62
N HIS A 137 1.65 -0.72 -7.87
CA HIS A 137 2.24 0.47 -7.24
C HIS A 137 2.76 1.47 -8.28
N TRP A 138 3.34 0.96 -9.36
CA TRP A 138 3.71 1.72 -10.57
C TRP A 138 3.79 0.78 -11.78
N PRO A 139 3.78 1.32 -13.02
CA PRO A 139 3.79 0.51 -14.24
C PRO A 139 5.06 -0.34 -14.41
N ASP A 140 4.93 -1.49 -15.12
CA ASP A 140 6.04 -2.35 -15.51
C ASP A 140 6.75 -1.82 -16.78
N ARG A 141 7.33 -0.65 -16.69
CA ARG A 141 8.11 -0.04 -17.77
C ARG A 141 9.32 0.71 -17.21
N LEU A 142 10.36 0.85 -18.02
CA LEU A 142 11.48 1.72 -17.70
C LEU A 142 11.01 3.18 -17.74
N GLY A 143 11.13 3.89 -16.64
CA GLY A 143 10.79 5.29 -16.55
C GLY A 143 11.17 5.89 -15.20
N ASN A 144 11.54 7.17 -15.20
CA ASN A 144 11.82 7.91 -13.97
C ASN A 144 10.50 8.45 -13.41
N PHE A 145 9.70 7.60 -12.75
CA PHE A 145 8.37 7.99 -12.26
C PHE A 145 8.42 8.99 -11.11
N PHE A 146 9.51 9.04 -10.36
CA PHE A 146 9.65 9.90 -9.19
C PHE A 146 10.51 11.16 -9.42
N LEU A 147 11.09 11.39 -10.64
CA LEU A 147 12.12 12.42 -10.82
C LEU A 147 11.90 13.39 -11.99
N LYS A 148 10.77 13.33 -12.68
CA LYS A 148 10.39 14.39 -13.63
C LYS A 148 8.91 14.73 -13.45
N VAL A 149 8.61 15.51 -12.44
CA VAL A 149 7.53 16.50 -12.58
C VAL A 149 8.04 17.46 -13.65
N HIS A 150 7.58 17.29 -14.88
CA HIS A 150 7.89 18.23 -15.96
C HIS A 150 7.33 19.59 -15.51
N PRO A 151 8.08 20.69 -15.54
CA PRO A 151 7.64 22.00 -15.01
C PRO A 151 6.43 22.60 -15.74
N LEU A 152 5.84 21.90 -16.71
CA LEU A 152 4.69 22.31 -17.51
C LEU A 152 3.35 21.67 -17.10
N ILE A 153 3.31 20.84 -16.05
CA ILE A 153 2.01 20.32 -15.55
C ILE A 153 1.59 21.25 -14.42
N SER A 154 0.73 22.23 -14.74
CA SER A 154 0.04 23.01 -13.71
C SER A 154 -0.76 22.06 -12.81
N SER A 155 -0.81 22.36 -11.52
CA SER A 155 -1.49 21.54 -10.50
C SER A 155 -2.94 21.13 -10.85
N THR A 156 -3.62 21.91 -11.70
CA THR A 156 -4.97 21.67 -12.20
C THR A 156 -5.08 20.52 -13.21
N LYS A 157 -4.02 20.17 -13.95
CA LYS A 157 -4.05 19.06 -14.93
C LYS A 157 -3.73 17.68 -14.30
N LEU A 158 -3.06 17.65 -13.15
CA LEU A 158 -2.80 16.40 -12.44
C LEU A 158 -4.09 15.81 -11.86
N VAL A 159 -5.00 16.65 -11.35
CA VAL A 159 -6.27 16.23 -10.74
C VAL A 159 -7.20 15.58 -11.76
N SER A 160 -7.23 16.06 -13.00
CA SER A 160 -8.10 15.48 -14.03
C SER A 160 -7.57 14.18 -14.65
N GLN A 161 -6.28 13.89 -14.52
CA GLN A 161 -5.66 12.70 -15.13
C GLN A 161 -5.74 11.46 -14.22
N PHE A 162 -5.97 11.65 -12.92
CA PHE A 162 -6.06 10.56 -11.95
C PHE A 162 -7.50 10.31 -11.44
N GLY A 163 -8.53 10.94 -12.04
CA GLY A 163 -9.93 10.66 -11.71
C GLY A 163 -10.33 11.03 -10.27
N ILE A 164 -9.58 11.92 -9.61
CA ILE A 164 -9.99 12.51 -8.34
C ILE A 164 -10.94 13.66 -8.69
N VAL A 165 -12.24 13.33 -8.75
CA VAL A 165 -13.31 14.33 -8.88
C VAL A 165 -13.54 14.93 -7.50
N PRO A 166 -13.72 16.25 -7.37
CA PRO A 166 -13.97 16.95 -6.11
C PRO A 166 -15.26 16.49 -5.41
#